data_a6ebe4288afced51c5d6aa8229e0e5c3
#
_entry.id   a6ebe4288afced51c5d6aa8229e0e5c3
#
_cell.length_a   1.000
_cell.length_b   1.000
_cell.length_c   1.000
_cell.angle_alpha   90.00
_cell.angle_beta   90.00
_cell.angle_gamma   90.00
#
_symmetry.space_group_name_H-M   'P 1'
#
loop_
_entity.id
_entity.type
_entity.pdbx_description
1 polymer ?
#
loop_
_entity_poly.entity_id
_entity_poly.type
_entity_poly.pdbx_seq_one_letter_code
_entity_poly.pdbx_strand_id
1 'polypeptide(L)'
;KCTPMFQTQKGYSNSLDLDIAIFEQLEIAGLDGIKHIGFSENARRDSHHTIMGEYLLRDFGVRQDIASIIGAHHGKPTDAEDKVEELRGYPERFYQEARGIIYEQWHNMQDKIIRDALKENGFVDTCGEPDLSILPSIGEPGQVILSGLVIMADWIASNEGYFPLMPLDEEVLVDTTERVKIGIRNWYKNNPAESLDVISVPSANMYYQKRFNFLPRPFQQKVFDVLISTDNLGL
;
A
#
# COMPACT_ATOMS: atom_id res chain seq x y z
N LYS A 1 6.28 0.67 3.24
CA LYS A 1 7.64 0.07 3.02
C LYS A 1 8.78 1.06 3.34
N CYS A 2 8.46 2.30 3.70
CA CYS A 2 9.42 3.38 3.94
C CYS A 2 9.85 3.42 5.41
N THR A 3 10.55 2.39 5.89
CA THR A 3 11.16 2.34 7.23
C THR A 3 12.51 1.65 7.18
N PRO A 4 13.45 1.99 8.06
CA PRO A 4 14.72 1.27 8.19
C PRO A 4 14.50 -0.23 8.40
N MET A 5 13.53 -0.60 9.25
CA MET A 5 13.17 -1.98 9.52
C MET A 5 12.86 -2.75 8.23
N PHE A 6 12.05 -2.17 7.34
CA PHE A 6 11.68 -2.84 6.10
C PHE A 6 12.86 -2.91 5.13
N GLN A 7 13.61 -1.83 4.97
CA GLN A 7 14.69 -1.73 4.00
C GLN A 7 15.94 -2.54 4.39
N THR A 8 16.13 -2.82 5.67
CA THR A 8 17.26 -3.60 6.16
C THR A 8 16.96 -5.09 6.39
N GLN A 9 15.88 -5.60 5.84
CA GLN A 9 15.55 -7.02 5.93
C GLN A 9 16.57 -7.86 5.17
N LYS A 10 17.56 -8.40 5.90
CA LYS A 10 18.57 -9.30 5.34
C LYS A 10 17.96 -10.68 5.05
N GLY A 11 18.35 -11.26 3.91
CA GLY A 11 18.03 -12.66 3.58
C GLY A 11 16.74 -12.84 2.77
N TYR A 12 16.09 -11.79 2.29
CA TYR A 12 15.03 -11.90 1.30
C TYR A 12 15.58 -12.02 -0.12
N SER A 13 16.71 -11.39 -0.42
CA SER A 13 17.47 -11.74 -1.62
C SER A 13 18.49 -12.80 -1.25
N ASN A 14 18.61 -13.83 -2.08
CA ASN A 14 19.74 -14.75 -1.99
C ASN A 14 21.08 -14.08 -2.43
N SER A 15 21.08 -12.76 -2.57
CA SER A 15 22.19 -11.95 -3.06
C SER A 15 22.57 -10.90 -2.02
N LEU A 16 23.62 -11.20 -1.27
CA LEU A 16 24.22 -10.26 -0.32
C LEU A 16 24.69 -8.96 -1.00
N ASP A 17 25.11 -9.06 -2.26
CA ASP A 17 25.59 -7.91 -3.04
C ASP A 17 24.47 -6.92 -3.34
N LEU A 18 23.25 -7.39 -3.57
CA LEU A 18 22.08 -6.54 -3.78
C LEU A 18 21.71 -5.77 -2.51
N ASP A 19 21.75 -6.42 -1.35
CA ASP A 19 21.47 -5.77 -0.07
C ASP A 19 22.48 -4.64 0.19
N ILE A 20 23.75 -4.86 -0.11
CA ILE A 20 24.82 -3.85 0.03
C ILE A 20 24.55 -2.67 -0.92
N ALA A 21 24.25 -2.93 -2.17
CA ALA A 21 23.99 -1.88 -3.17
C ALA A 21 22.77 -1.02 -2.78
N ILE A 22 21.69 -1.63 -2.26
CA ILE A 22 20.53 -0.89 -1.76
C ILE A 22 20.92 0.02 -0.58
N PHE A 23 21.71 -0.49 0.38
CA PHE A 23 22.14 0.31 1.52
C PHE A 23 23.03 1.49 1.10
N GLU A 24 23.90 1.30 0.11
CA GLU A 24 24.72 2.38 -0.44
C GLU A 24 23.87 3.47 -1.09
N GLN A 25 22.85 3.09 -1.87
CA GLN A 25 21.94 4.06 -2.46
C GLN A 25 21.13 4.83 -1.41
N LEU A 26 20.69 4.17 -0.34
CA LEU A 26 19.97 4.83 0.75
C LEU A 26 20.86 5.82 1.51
N GLU A 27 22.14 5.48 1.74
CA GLU A 27 23.11 6.40 2.36
C GLU A 27 23.42 7.60 1.44
N ILE A 28 23.59 7.38 0.13
CA ILE A 28 23.74 8.46 -0.86
C ILE A 28 22.52 9.39 -0.85
N ALA A 29 21.33 8.84 -0.64
CA ALA A 29 20.09 9.61 -0.51
C ALA A 29 19.96 10.35 0.84
N GLY A 30 20.94 10.27 1.74
CA GLY A 30 20.95 10.96 3.03
C GLY A 30 20.28 10.20 4.17
N LEU A 31 20.07 8.88 4.01
CA LEU A 31 19.55 8.00 5.05
C LEU A 31 20.72 7.25 5.73
N ASP A 32 21.51 8.00 6.48
CA ASP A 32 22.75 7.52 7.10
C ASP A 32 22.53 6.46 8.19
N GLY A 33 23.57 5.67 8.44
CA GLY A 33 23.60 4.71 9.55
C GLY A 33 22.82 3.41 9.32
N ILE A 34 22.18 3.25 8.16
CA ILE A 34 21.33 2.11 7.86
C ILE A 34 22.09 0.76 7.84
N LYS A 35 23.36 0.75 7.50
CA LYS A 35 24.22 -0.45 7.48
C LYS A 35 24.41 -1.09 8.85
N HIS A 36 24.26 -0.29 9.91
CA HIS A 36 24.48 -0.71 11.30
C HIS A 36 23.18 -1.11 12.00
N ILE A 37 22.05 -1.03 11.32
CA ILE A 37 20.76 -1.37 11.91
C ILE A 37 20.65 -2.89 12.07
N GLY A 38 20.38 -3.31 13.30
CA GLY A 38 20.12 -4.72 13.65
C GLY A 38 18.77 -4.88 14.34
N PHE A 39 17.82 -5.45 13.65
CA PHE A 39 16.50 -5.73 14.23
C PHE A 39 16.37 -7.20 14.64
N SER A 40 15.68 -7.46 15.75
CA SER A 40 15.31 -8.81 16.14
C SER A 40 14.21 -9.37 15.21
N GLU A 41 14.11 -10.70 15.12
CA GLU A 41 13.03 -11.37 14.37
C GLU A 41 11.64 -10.98 14.88
N ASN A 42 11.48 -10.80 16.19
CA ASN A 42 10.22 -10.37 16.79
C ASN A 42 9.83 -8.96 16.35
N ALA A 43 10.79 -8.03 16.33
CA ALA A 43 10.54 -6.68 15.85
C ALA A 43 10.06 -6.67 14.40
N ARG A 44 10.62 -7.52 13.52
CA ARG A 44 10.18 -7.66 12.12
C ARG A 44 8.74 -8.15 12.00
N ARG A 45 8.37 -9.17 12.79
CA ARG A 45 7.01 -9.70 12.78
C ARG A 45 5.99 -8.69 13.26
N ASP A 46 6.33 -7.93 14.31
CA ASP A 46 5.41 -6.99 14.95
C ASP A 46 5.32 -5.66 14.17
N SER A 47 6.26 -5.38 13.27
CA SER A 47 6.37 -4.14 12.48
C SER A 47 6.07 -4.34 11.00
N HIS A 48 5.02 -5.08 10.69
CA HIS A 48 4.65 -5.34 9.29
C HIS A 48 4.33 -4.01 8.56
N HIS A 49 4.75 -3.91 7.30
CA HIS A 49 4.63 -2.64 6.54
C HIS A 49 3.20 -2.17 6.33
N THR A 50 2.20 -3.05 6.40
CA THR A 50 0.78 -2.67 6.35
C THR A 50 0.38 -1.88 7.59
N ILE A 51 0.76 -2.39 8.77
CA ILE A 51 0.52 -1.74 10.06
C ILE A 51 1.26 -0.41 10.12
N MET A 52 2.53 -0.41 9.68
CA MET A 52 3.33 0.81 9.63
C MET A 52 2.76 1.85 8.67
N GLY A 53 2.24 1.43 7.52
CA GLY A 53 1.57 2.33 6.56
C GLY A 53 0.36 3.03 7.19
N GLU A 54 -0.49 2.28 7.89
CA GLU A 54 -1.63 2.84 8.61
C GLU A 54 -1.19 3.78 9.74
N TYR A 55 -0.20 3.36 10.55
CA TYR A 55 0.35 4.17 11.61
C TYR A 55 0.88 5.52 11.10
N LEU A 56 1.73 5.53 10.08
CA LEU A 56 2.31 6.75 9.53
C LEU A 56 1.25 7.71 9.00
N LEU A 57 0.24 7.21 8.31
CA LEU A 57 -0.84 8.05 7.80
C LEU A 57 -1.63 8.67 8.95
N ARG A 58 -1.94 7.91 10.00
CA ARG A 58 -2.64 8.43 11.19
C ARG A 58 -1.78 9.41 11.98
N ASP A 59 -0.49 9.16 12.11
CA ASP A 59 0.45 10.08 12.79
C ASP A 59 0.61 11.39 12.03
N PHE A 60 0.54 11.35 10.70
CA PHE A 60 0.50 12.52 9.83
C PHE A 60 -0.85 13.28 9.90
N GLY A 61 -1.88 12.70 10.50
CA GLY A 61 -3.21 13.29 10.65
C GLY A 61 -4.25 12.84 9.62
N VAL A 62 -3.92 11.86 8.79
CA VAL A 62 -4.91 11.26 7.87
C VAL A 62 -5.97 10.52 8.68
N ARG A 63 -7.22 10.66 8.29
CA ARG A 63 -8.37 10.04 8.95
C ARG A 63 -8.25 8.51 8.95
N GLN A 64 -8.75 7.88 10.01
CA GLN A 64 -8.69 6.45 10.21
C GLN A 64 -9.37 5.66 9.08
N ASP A 65 -10.53 6.12 8.60
CA ASP A 65 -11.29 5.48 7.51
C ASP A 65 -10.48 5.39 6.20
N ILE A 66 -9.55 6.31 5.97
CA ILE A 66 -8.62 6.29 4.83
C ILE A 66 -7.37 5.47 5.16
N ALA A 67 -6.77 5.69 6.32
CA ALA A 67 -5.54 5.01 6.72
C ALA A 67 -5.72 3.48 6.79
N SER A 68 -6.88 3.01 7.27
CA SER A 68 -7.21 1.58 7.35
C SER A 68 -7.31 0.90 5.98
N ILE A 69 -7.71 1.63 4.93
CA ILE A 69 -7.71 1.11 3.55
C ILE A 69 -6.29 0.73 3.13
N ILE A 70 -5.32 1.60 3.42
CA ILE A 70 -3.90 1.33 3.14
C ILE A 70 -3.37 0.21 4.02
N GLY A 71 -3.74 0.18 5.31
CA GLY A 71 -3.40 -0.91 6.22
C GLY A 71 -3.92 -2.28 5.76
N ALA A 72 -5.04 -2.31 5.04
CA ALA A 72 -5.71 -3.51 4.58
C ALA A 72 -5.19 -4.08 3.25
N HIS A 73 -4.18 -3.50 2.60
CA HIS A 73 -3.79 -3.88 1.23
C HIS A 73 -3.29 -5.33 1.06
N HIS A 74 -3.01 -6.04 2.14
CA HIS A 74 -2.79 -7.51 2.13
C HIS A 74 -4.05 -8.33 2.43
N GLY A 75 -5.23 -7.71 2.37
CA GLY A 75 -6.53 -8.37 2.48
C GLY A 75 -7.11 -8.42 3.88
N LYS A 76 -6.42 -7.92 4.89
CA LYS A 76 -6.91 -7.86 6.27
C LYS A 76 -6.61 -6.49 6.89
N PRO A 77 -7.63 -5.75 7.34
CA PRO A 77 -7.42 -4.55 8.12
C PRO A 77 -6.63 -4.88 9.40
N THR A 78 -5.90 -3.92 9.91
CA THR A 78 -5.21 -4.06 11.19
C THR A 78 -6.25 -4.29 12.29
N ASP A 79 -6.13 -5.40 13.01
CA ASP A 79 -7.05 -5.77 14.09
C ASP A 79 -6.79 -4.90 15.29
N ALA A 80 -6.96 -3.69 15.28
CA ALA A 80 -7.08 -2.92 16.46
C ALA A 80 -6.48 -1.53 16.38
N GLU A 81 -7.28 -0.63 16.66
CA GLU A 81 -6.94 0.66 17.24
C GLU A 81 -5.77 0.53 18.24
N ASP A 82 -5.80 -0.52 19.07
CA ASP A 82 -4.78 -0.86 20.05
C ASP A 82 -3.39 -1.10 19.47
N LYS A 83 -3.26 -1.78 18.30
CA LYS A 83 -1.93 -2.04 17.71
C LYS A 83 -1.28 -0.79 17.14
N VAL A 84 -2.04 0.08 16.50
CA VAL A 84 -1.50 1.33 15.97
C VAL A 84 -1.07 2.26 17.11
N GLU A 85 -1.84 2.31 18.19
CA GLU A 85 -1.47 3.08 19.39
C GLU A 85 -0.30 2.46 20.14
N GLU A 86 -0.23 1.12 20.21
CA GLU A 86 0.93 0.42 20.77
C GLU A 86 2.22 0.77 20.00
N LEU A 87 2.15 0.83 18.69
CA LEU A 87 3.31 1.15 17.86
C LEU A 87 3.77 2.58 18.00
N ARG A 88 2.87 3.52 18.29
CA ARG A 88 3.21 4.91 18.63
C ARG A 88 4.07 4.99 19.88
N GLY A 89 3.89 4.08 20.82
CA GLY A 89 4.70 3.95 22.03
C GLY A 89 6.08 3.31 21.82
N TYR A 90 6.34 2.68 20.68
CA TYR A 90 7.55 1.89 20.43
C TYR A 90 8.21 2.20 19.07
N PRO A 91 8.56 3.45 18.76
CA PRO A 91 9.14 3.83 17.46
C PRO A 91 10.47 3.12 17.17
N GLU A 92 11.21 2.67 18.18
CA GLU A 92 12.43 1.89 18.03
C GLU A 92 12.23 0.56 17.28
N ARG A 93 11.01 0.02 17.24
CA ARG A 93 10.69 -1.18 16.45
C ARG A 93 10.79 -0.93 14.96
N PHE A 94 10.67 0.32 14.52
CA PHE A 94 10.70 0.70 13.11
C PHE A 94 12.01 1.39 12.71
N TYR A 95 12.58 2.17 13.62
CA TYR A 95 13.71 3.06 13.35
C TYR A 95 14.98 2.67 14.11
N GLN A 96 14.97 1.59 14.90
CA GLN A 96 16.03 1.18 15.83
C GLN A 96 16.20 2.14 17.03
N GLU A 97 15.77 3.36 16.92
CA GLU A 97 15.83 4.38 17.97
C GLU A 97 14.50 5.13 18.10
N ALA A 98 14.15 5.54 19.30
CA ALA A 98 12.90 6.26 19.55
C ALA A 98 12.98 7.71 19.09
N ARG A 99 14.15 8.31 19.16
CA ARG A 99 14.46 9.69 18.72
C ARG A 99 15.94 9.77 18.41
N GLY A 100 16.29 10.35 17.27
CA GLY A 100 17.68 10.50 16.84
C GLY A 100 17.77 10.71 15.34
N ILE A 101 18.98 10.70 14.80
CA ILE A 101 19.24 11.05 13.40
C ILE A 101 18.51 10.11 12.45
N ILE A 102 18.52 8.80 12.71
CA ILE A 102 17.85 7.80 11.86
C ILE A 102 16.32 8.04 11.85
N TYR A 103 15.74 8.23 13.04
CA TYR A 103 14.31 8.54 13.14
C TYR A 103 13.95 9.81 12.37
N GLU A 104 14.67 10.90 12.58
CA GLU A 104 14.39 12.19 11.94
C GLU A 104 14.53 12.15 10.42
N GLN A 105 15.58 11.52 9.89
CA GLN A 105 15.79 11.41 8.44
C GLN A 105 14.66 10.63 7.76
N TRP A 106 14.30 9.48 8.32
CA TRP A 106 13.21 8.66 7.77
C TRP A 106 11.86 9.32 7.93
N HIS A 107 11.60 9.96 9.05
CA HIS A 107 10.34 10.67 9.30
C HIS A 107 10.16 11.85 8.32
N ASN A 108 11.20 12.64 8.09
CA ASN A 108 11.19 13.71 7.12
C ASN A 108 10.94 13.21 5.68
N MET A 109 11.54 12.09 5.31
CA MET A 109 11.29 11.47 4.00
C MET A 109 9.85 10.98 3.88
N GLN A 110 9.29 10.36 4.92
CA GLN A 110 7.91 9.90 4.96
C GLN A 110 6.92 11.08 4.87
N ASP A 111 7.16 12.14 5.62
CA ASP A 111 6.37 13.39 5.56
C ASP A 111 6.39 13.95 4.13
N LYS A 112 7.56 14.02 3.51
CA LYS A 112 7.68 14.49 2.13
C LYS A 112 6.87 13.64 1.15
N ILE A 113 6.94 12.30 1.23
CA ILE A 113 6.19 11.41 0.34
C ILE A 113 4.69 11.63 0.48
N ILE A 114 4.18 11.77 1.71
CA ILE A 114 2.76 11.99 1.96
C ILE A 114 2.32 13.35 1.41
N ARG A 115 3.11 14.41 1.65
CA ARG A 115 2.84 15.75 1.13
C ARG A 115 2.84 15.79 -0.40
N ASP A 116 3.83 15.19 -1.02
CA ASP A 116 3.91 15.12 -2.48
C ASP A 116 2.71 14.37 -3.07
N ALA A 117 2.32 13.23 -2.46
CA ALA A 117 1.14 12.50 -2.88
C ALA A 117 -0.16 13.33 -2.76
N LEU A 118 -0.33 14.09 -1.70
CA LEU A 118 -1.48 14.99 -1.54
C LEU A 118 -1.48 16.09 -2.59
N LYS A 119 -0.33 16.72 -2.84
CA LYS A 119 -0.18 17.78 -3.85
C LYS A 119 -0.46 17.27 -5.26
N GLU A 120 0.13 16.14 -5.64
CA GLU A 120 -0.07 15.54 -6.97
C GLU A 120 -1.53 15.16 -7.25
N ASN A 121 -2.29 14.82 -6.21
CA ASN A 121 -3.70 14.46 -6.32
C ASN A 121 -4.67 15.63 -6.02
N GLY A 122 -4.18 16.85 -5.87
CA GLY A 122 -5.00 18.04 -5.73
C GLY A 122 -5.61 18.24 -4.33
N PHE A 123 -5.15 17.51 -3.31
CA PHE A 123 -5.57 17.71 -1.92
C PHE A 123 -4.76 18.85 -1.29
N VAL A 124 -4.98 20.06 -1.79
CA VAL A 124 -4.25 21.26 -1.40
C VAL A 124 -5.18 22.42 -1.07
N ASP A 125 -4.73 23.32 -0.22
CA ASP A 125 -5.40 24.57 0.07
C ASP A 125 -5.23 25.61 -1.06
N THR A 126 -5.73 26.80 -0.85
CA THR A 126 -5.63 27.91 -1.80
C THR A 126 -4.19 28.41 -2.04
N CYS A 127 -3.25 28.04 -1.17
CA CYS A 127 -1.83 28.35 -1.28
C CYS A 127 -1.03 27.23 -1.97
N GLY A 128 -1.66 26.10 -2.27
CA GLY A 128 -1.03 24.91 -2.83
C GLY A 128 -0.34 24.01 -1.80
N GLU A 129 -0.62 24.20 -0.50
CA GLU A 129 -0.12 23.34 0.56
C GLU A 129 -1.10 22.21 0.87
N PRO A 130 -0.61 21.01 1.27
CA PRO A 130 -1.45 19.84 1.60
C PRO A 130 -2.52 20.19 2.63
N ASP A 131 -3.77 19.86 2.32
CA ASP A 131 -4.91 20.10 3.20
C ASP A 131 -5.69 18.80 3.44
N LEU A 132 -5.50 18.22 4.62
CA LEU A 132 -6.19 17.00 5.03
C LEU A 132 -7.68 17.22 5.31
N SER A 133 -8.12 18.46 5.53
CA SER A 133 -9.51 18.79 5.87
C SER A 133 -10.47 18.56 4.70
N ILE A 134 -9.96 18.59 3.47
CA ILE A 134 -10.74 18.35 2.24
C ILE A 134 -10.89 16.86 1.90
N LEU A 135 -10.20 15.97 2.62
CA LEU A 135 -10.34 14.54 2.41
C LEU A 135 -11.76 14.08 2.76
N PRO A 136 -12.43 13.35 1.84
CA PRO A 136 -13.80 12.91 2.08
C PRO A 136 -13.87 11.87 3.19
N SER A 137 -15.01 11.81 3.87
CA SER A 137 -15.32 10.69 4.74
C SER A 137 -15.72 9.47 3.92
N ILE A 138 -15.17 8.31 4.26
CA ILE A 138 -15.41 7.07 3.54
C ILE A 138 -16.17 6.10 4.43
N GLY A 139 -17.42 5.82 4.07
CA GLY A 139 -18.24 4.81 4.77
C GLY A 139 -17.69 3.39 4.59
N GLU A 140 -18.08 2.47 5.48
CA GLU A 140 -17.58 1.08 5.46
C GLU A 140 -17.69 0.37 4.09
N PRO A 141 -18.79 0.47 3.32
CA PRO A 141 -18.84 -0.13 2.00
C PRO A 141 -17.78 0.44 1.05
N GLY A 142 -17.55 1.76 1.09
CA GLY A 142 -16.51 2.43 0.32
C GLY A 142 -15.11 1.98 0.70
N GLN A 143 -14.85 1.81 1.99
CA GLN A 143 -13.57 1.29 2.49
C GLN A 143 -13.27 -0.09 1.93
N VAL A 144 -14.25 -0.99 1.89
CA VAL A 144 -14.10 -2.35 1.35
C VAL A 144 -13.76 -2.31 -0.14
N ILE A 145 -14.48 -1.50 -0.92
CA ILE A 145 -14.23 -1.36 -2.36
C ILE A 145 -12.84 -0.77 -2.63
N LEU A 146 -12.49 0.30 -1.94
CA LEU A 146 -11.18 0.95 -2.10
C LEU A 146 -10.04 0.05 -1.63
N SER A 147 -10.21 -0.72 -0.56
CA SER A 147 -9.22 -1.74 -0.16
C SER A 147 -9.01 -2.76 -1.27
N GLY A 148 -10.06 -3.23 -1.92
CA GLY A 148 -9.97 -4.12 -3.08
C GLY A 148 -9.18 -3.50 -4.24
N LEU A 149 -9.41 -2.23 -4.54
CA LEU A 149 -8.67 -1.51 -5.58
C LEU A 149 -7.19 -1.34 -5.22
N VAL A 150 -6.87 -1.03 -3.97
CA VAL A 150 -5.47 -0.91 -3.51
C VAL A 150 -4.75 -2.27 -3.56
N ILE A 151 -5.42 -3.36 -3.18
CA ILE A 151 -4.87 -4.73 -3.31
C ILE A 151 -4.55 -5.04 -4.77
N MET A 152 -5.47 -4.75 -5.69
CA MET A 152 -5.25 -4.95 -7.12
C MET A 152 -4.09 -4.09 -7.64
N ALA A 153 -4.03 -2.83 -7.24
CA ALA A 153 -2.96 -1.92 -7.63
C ALA A 153 -1.59 -2.41 -7.13
N ASP A 154 -1.51 -2.90 -5.89
CA ASP A 154 -0.28 -3.47 -5.32
C ASP A 154 0.16 -4.73 -6.10
N TRP A 155 -0.76 -5.63 -6.43
CA TRP A 155 -0.44 -6.83 -7.21
C TRP A 155 0.03 -6.52 -8.63
N ILE A 156 -0.58 -5.53 -9.28
CA ILE A 156 -0.17 -5.08 -10.62
C ILE A 156 1.21 -4.42 -10.54
N ALA A 157 1.41 -3.50 -9.60
CA ALA A 157 2.66 -2.75 -9.45
C ALA A 157 3.84 -3.63 -8.98
N SER A 158 3.56 -4.71 -8.26
CA SER A 158 4.57 -5.68 -7.79
C SER A 158 4.91 -6.74 -8.84
N ASN A 159 4.23 -6.77 -9.97
CA ASN A 159 4.48 -7.74 -11.02
C ASN A 159 5.58 -7.26 -11.97
N GLU A 160 6.73 -7.94 -11.95
CA GLU A 160 7.90 -7.60 -12.76
C GLU A 160 7.64 -7.67 -14.28
N GLY A 161 6.65 -8.44 -14.71
CA GLY A 161 6.23 -8.50 -16.11
C GLY A 161 5.55 -7.22 -16.60
N TYR A 162 4.95 -6.44 -15.68
CA TYR A 162 4.33 -5.14 -15.99
C TYR A 162 5.22 -3.97 -15.58
N PHE A 163 5.90 -4.11 -14.45
CA PHE A 163 6.79 -3.12 -13.85
C PHE A 163 8.17 -3.74 -13.61
N PRO A 164 9.01 -3.90 -14.65
CA PRO A 164 10.36 -4.46 -14.50
C PRO A 164 11.17 -3.74 -13.43
N LEU A 165 12.00 -4.47 -12.69
CA LEU A 165 12.91 -3.90 -11.73
C LEU A 165 13.85 -2.90 -12.42
N MET A 166 14.19 -1.85 -11.71
CA MET A 166 15.16 -0.84 -12.21
C MET A 166 16.56 -1.25 -11.80
N PRO A 167 17.57 -1.06 -12.69
CA PRO A 167 18.96 -1.22 -12.31
C PRO A 167 19.33 -0.27 -11.16
N LEU A 168 20.17 -0.74 -10.24
CA LEU A 168 20.65 0.08 -9.11
C LEU A 168 21.88 0.94 -9.48
N ASP A 169 22.54 0.62 -10.57
CA ASP A 169 23.80 1.18 -11.02
C ASP A 169 23.65 2.27 -12.09
N GLU A 170 22.44 2.54 -12.53
CA GLU A 170 22.13 3.60 -13.49
C GLU A 170 21.41 4.77 -12.80
N GLU A 171 21.84 6.00 -13.05
CA GLU A 171 21.01 7.19 -12.78
C GLU A 171 19.82 7.18 -13.71
N VAL A 172 18.84 6.38 -13.40
CA VAL A 172 17.60 6.35 -14.18
C VAL A 172 16.71 7.48 -13.67
N LEU A 173 16.73 8.61 -14.39
CA LEU A 173 15.66 9.59 -14.31
C LEU A 173 14.38 8.94 -14.85
N VAL A 174 13.70 8.19 -14.00
CA VAL A 174 12.46 7.52 -14.39
C VAL A 174 11.34 8.53 -14.35
N ASP A 175 10.78 8.84 -15.50
CA ASP A 175 9.45 9.43 -15.56
C ASP A 175 8.45 8.39 -15.03
N THR A 176 8.09 8.54 -13.75
CA THR A 176 7.15 7.66 -13.05
C THR A 176 5.81 7.60 -13.74
N THR A 177 5.36 8.69 -14.35
CA THR A 177 4.11 8.78 -15.09
C THR A 177 4.15 7.90 -16.34
N GLU A 178 5.23 7.97 -17.10
CA GLU A 178 5.39 7.13 -18.30
C GLU A 178 5.56 5.65 -17.91
N ARG A 179 6.29 5.36 -16.85
CA ARG A 179 6.41 4.00 -16.31
C ARG A 179 5.04 3.41 -15.95
N VAL A 180 4.20 4.17 -15.25
CA VAL A 180 2.84 3.75 -14.90
C VAL A 180 2.00 3.50 -16.17
N LYS A 181 2.05 4.40 -17.15
CA LYS A 181 1.32 4.22 -18.43
C LYS A 181 1.74 2.94 -19.16
N ILE A 182 3.03 2.65 -19.21
CA ILE A 182 3.55 1.43 -19.85
C ILE A 182 3.11 0.20 -19.08
N GLY A 183 3.27 0.17 -17.77
CA GLY A 183 2.88 -0.95 -16.92
C GLY A 183 1.40 -1.27 -17.01
N ILE A 184 0.54 -0.26 -16.92
CA ILE A 184 -0.91 -0.43 -17.06
C ILE A 184 -1.29 -0.88 -18.46
N ARG A 185 -0.67 -0.34 -19.53
CA ARG A 185 -0.90 -0.80 -20.90
C ARG A 185 -0.54 -2.28 -21.07
N ASN A 186 0.58 -2.71 -20.50
CA ASN A 186 1.01 -4.11 -20.53
C ASN A 186 0.04 -5.00 -19.76
N TRP A 187 -0.45 -4.53 -18.62
CA TRP A 187 -1.45 -5.25 -17.85
C TRP A 187 -2.76 -5.43 -18.63
N TYR A 188 -3.30 -4.38 -19.26
CA TYR A 188 -4.52 -4.46 -20.08
C TYR A 188 -4.35 -5.36 -21.29
N LYS A 189 -3.17 -5.36 -21.92
CA LYS A 189 -2.87 -6.24 -23.06
C LYS A 189 -2.94 -7.73 -22.68
N ASN A 190 -2.48 -8.06 -21.47
CA ASN A 190 -2.46 -9.44 -20.97
C ASN A 190 -3.75 -9.84 -20.25
N ASN A 191 -4.54 -8.85 -19.83
CA ASN A 191 -5.82 -9.02 -19.16
C ASN A 191 -6.86 -8.16 -19.89
N PRO A 192 -7.21 -8.49 -21.14
CA PRO A 192 -8.24 -7.75 -21.84
C PRO A 192 -9.50 -7.80 -21.00
N ALA A 193 -10.13 -6.64 -20.79
CA ALA A 193 -11.44 -6.61 -20.18
C ALA A 193 -12.34 -7.49 -21.03
N GLU A 194 -12.67 -8.67 -20.51
CA GLU A 194 -13.83 -9.39 -21.05
C GLU A 194 -14.96 -8.38 -20.96
N SER A 195 -15.65 -8.10 -22.05
CA SER A 195 -16.85 -7.27 -22.00
C SER A 195 -17.66 -7.88 -20.86
N LEU A 196 -17.91 -7.08 -19.84
CA LEU A 196 -18.93 -7.41 -18.88
C LEU A 196 -20.23 -7.34 -19.69
N ASP A 197 -20.48 -8.34 -20.52
CA ASP A 197 -21.83 -8.64 -20.91
C ASP A 197 -22.58 -8.67 -19.59
N VAL A 198 -23.56 -7.79 -19.47
CA VAL A 198 -24.43 -7.76 -18.29
C VAL A 198 -24.95 -9.17 -18.16
N ILE A 199 -24.19 -10.00 -17.46
CA ILE A 199 -24.53 -11.38 -17.26
C ILE A 199 -25.73 -11.27 -16.33
N SER A 200 -26.91 -11.41 -16.89
CA SER A 200 -28.10 -11.72 -16.14
C SER A 200 -27.80 -13.03 -15.40
N VAL A 201 -27.15 -12.91 -14.26
CA VAL A 201 -26.78 -14.06 -13.44
C VAL A 201 -27.92 -14.27 -12.47
N PRO A 202 -28.74 -15.31 -12.66
CA PRO A 202 -29.95 -15.51 -11.89
C PRO A 202 -29.70 -15.86 -10.42
N SER A 203 -28.46 -16.23 -10.03
CA SER A 203 -28.11 -16.50 -8.64
C SER A 203 -26.61 -16.52 -8.39
N ALA A 204 -26.21 -16.24 -7.14
CA ALA A 204 -24.82 -16.36 -6.70
C ALA A 204 -24.24 -17.76 -6.94
N ASN A 205 -25.03 -18.81 -6.69
CA ASN A 205 -24.61 -20.19 -6.88
C ASN A 205 -24.19 -20.45 -8.34
N MET A 206 -25.00 -20.03 -9.30
CA MET A 206 -24.68 -20.17 -10.72
C MET A 206 -23.45 -19.35 -11.13
N TYR A 207 -23.35 -18.13 -10.63
CA TYR A 207 -22.20 -17.27 -10.89
C TYR A 207 -20.90 -17.88 -10.35
N TYR A 208 -20.89 -18.25 -9.09
CA TYR A 208 -19.72 -18.84 -8.43
C TYR A 208 -19.34 -20.20 -9.07
N GLN A 209 -20.33 -21.04 -9.34
CA GLN A 209 -20.06 -22.33 -9.99
C GLN A 209 -19.46 -22.15 -11.40
N LYS A 210 -19.99 -21.21 -12.19
CA LYS A 210 -19.49 -20.94 -13.55
C LYS A 210 -18.11 -20.28 -13.55
N ARG A 211 -17.86 -19.34 -12.64
CA ARG A 211 -16.65 -18.53 -12.62
C ARG A 211 -15.49 -19.17 -11.87
N PHE A 212 -15.77 -19.85 -10.78
CA PHE A 212 -14.76 -20.33 -9.83
C PHE A 212 -14.82 -21.85 -9.59
N ASN A 213 -15.80 -22.53 -10.16
CA ASN A 213 -16.04 -23.97 -9.99
C ASN A 213 -16.28 -24.41 -8.53
N PHE A 214 -16.81 -23.53 -7.68
CA PHE A 214 -17.26 -23.84 -6.33
C PHE A 214 -18.52 -23.03 -5.97
N LEU A 215 -19.23 -23.43 -4.90
CA LEU A 215 -20.39 -22.71 -4.40
C LEU A 215 -19.97 -21.57 -3.45
N PRO A 216 -20.67 -20.42 -3.46
CA PRO A 216 -20.38 -19.35 -2.54
C PRO A 216 -20.61 -19.75 -1.09
N ARG A 217 -19.79 -19.22 -0.20
CA ARG A 217 -20.06 -19.31 1.25
C ARG A 217 -21.25 -18.42 1.62
N PRO A 218 -21.92 -18.67 2.77
CA PRO A 218 -23.12 -17.89 3.16
C PRO A 218 -22.91 -16.37 3.17
N PHE A 219 -21.73 -15.91 3.55
CA PHE A 219 -21.39 -14.49 3.51
C PHE A 219 -21.25 -13.97 2.07
N GLN A 220 -20.60 -14.71 1.20
CA GLN A 220 -20.43 -14.36 -0.22
C GLN A 220 -21.80 -14.34 -0.93
N GLN A 221 -22.70 -15.25 -0.57
CA GLN A 221 -24.07 -15.25 -1.03
C GLN A 221 -24.79 -13.93 -0.67
N LYS A 222 -24.71 -13.52 0.61
CA LYS A 222 -25.32 -12.27 1.06
C LYS A 222 -24.78 -11.05 0.33
N VAL A 223 -23.45 -10.97 0.14
CA VAL A 223 -22.83 -9.87 -0.61
C VAL A 223 -23.35 -9.84 -2.04
N PHE A 224 -23.41 -10.99 -2.70
CA PHE A 224 -23.92 -11.10 -4.07
C PHE A 224 -25.38 -10.65 -4.16
N ASP A 225 -26.23 -11.11 -3.23
CA ASP A 225 -27.67 -10.76 -3.18
C ASP A 225 -27.87 -9.25 -3.00
N VAL A 226 -27.03 -8.60 -2.16
CA VAL A 226 -27.04 -7.14 -2.00
C VAL A 226 -26.63 -6.45 -3.28
N LEU A 227 -25.55 -6.90 -3.94
CA LEU A 227 -25.04 -6.29 -5.18
C LEU A 227 -26.08 -6.34 -6.31
N ILE A 228 -26.79 -7.46 -6.49
CA ILE A 228 -27.80 -7.58 -7.54
C ILE A 228 -29.14 -6.93 -7.19
N SER A 229 -29.42 -6.70 -5.90
CA SER A 229 -30.64 -6.01 -5.46
C SER A 229 -30.50 -4.49 -5.44
N THR A 230 -29.29 -3.97 -5.61
CA THR A 230 -29.02 -2.53 -5.56
C THR A 230 -29.02 -1.99 -6.98
N ASP A 231 -30.14 -1.44 -7.44
CA ASP A 231 -30.33 -0.86 -8.79
C ASP A 231 -29.42 0.35 -9.08
N ASN A 232 -28.64 0.80 -8.12
CA ASN A 232 -27.71 1.91 -8.25
C ASN A 232 -26.47 1.68 -7.38
N LEU A 233 -25.52 0.92 -7.86
CA LEU A 233 -24.13 1.22 -7.53
C LEU A 233 -23.78 2.46 -8.33
N GLY A 234 -23.98 3.66 -7.74
CA GLY A 234 -23.50 4.91 -8.29
C GLY A 234 -21.97 4.84 -8.35
N LEU A 235 -21.46 4.42 -9.49
CA LEU A 235 -20.08 4.59 -9.92
C LEU A 235 -20.02 5.83 -10.80
#